data_7f3d04fa3ec1d0fc7716c2caed06af52
#
_entry.id   7f3d04fa3ec1d0fc7716c2caed06af52
#
_cell.length_a   1.000
_cell.length_b   1.000
_cell.length_c   1.000
_cell.angle_alpha   90.00
_cell.angle_beta   90.00
_cell.angle_gamma   90.00
#
_symmetry.space_group_name_H-M   'P 1'
#
loop_
_entity.id
_entity.type
_entity.pdbx_description
1 polymer ?
#
loop_
_entity_poly.entity_id
_entity_poly.type
_entity_poly.pdbx_seq_one_letter_code
_entity_poly.pdbx_strand_id
1 'polypeptide(L)'
;MLLIGASDEAEALIRSSHKPDGPYHIIGIFDNDKSKLGRKIRGVDVIGSIEKVYETNSFIKEKKITKIIIADKNITRKDIGLLLKYVDKIGISLARLPKISELNKAIDSKSNEARPINIEDLLGRSETRFDKNNLEEFINNKIILITGAGGTIGSELANQISDMGPKKIVLSDYSEFALWNITDKISAKIDNENISSVLLDVRDKHEIDKTFKKYKPDIILHAAALKHVPICEDHPSDAMRTNVIGTKNISEKAIKYRTKTMVLISTDKAVDPTNFMGASKRAAEIYIQNLDREKSYTDFVTVRFGNVLGSAGSVIPLFQNQISRGGPLKVTHKEATRFFMSVKEAVELVLISLNSSINKKEKGDINVLEMGEPMKIDNLAKQLARLSGLTPGKDIKIIYTGLRVGEKLHEKLFHKEEVKITTSHPDILIAKSRQLNFSNVNKTLLTLEDFLVKNNEKEAI
;
A
#
# COMPACT_ATOMS: atom_id res chain seq x y z
N MET A 1 -29.71 5.34 17.04
CA MET A 1 -28.30 5.45 16.61
C MET A 1 -27.88 6.90 16.52
N LEU A 2 -26.56 7.20 16.55
CA LEU A 2 -26.03 8.52 16.31
C LEU A 2 -25.25 8.54 15.00
N LEU A 3 -25.23 9.67 14.30
CA LEU A 3 -24.42 9.90 13.11
C LEU A 3 -23.26 10.87 13.40
N ILE A 4 -22.13 10.61 12.78
CA ILE A 4 -20.99 11.51 12.72
C ILE A 4 -20.87 12.04 11.30
N GLY A 5 -21.12 13.32 11.12
CA GLY A 5 -21.17 14.02 9.83
C GLY A 5 -22.60 14.16 9.30
N ALA A 6 -22.93 15.40 8.93
CA ALA A 6 -24.19 15.80 8.33
C ALA A 6 -24.00 15.97 6.82
N SER A 7 -23.62 14.87 6.13
CA SER A 7 -23.37 14.80 4.70
C SER A 7 -24.61 14.36 3.90
N ASP A 8 -24.53 14.40 2.58
CA ASP A 8 -25.60 13.92 1.69
C ASP A 8 -25.88 12.43 1.91
N GLU A 9 -24.84 11.64 2.24
CA GLU A 9 -24.99 10.23 2.59
C GLU A 9 -25.73 10.05 3.93
N ALA A 10 -25.45 10.92 4.91
CA ALA A 10 -26.20 10.95 6.17
C ALA A 10 -27.68 11.26 5.90
N GLU A 11 -27.97 12.26 5.05
CA GLU A 11 -29.34 12.58 4.65
C GLU A 11 -30.04 11.41 3.95
N ALA A 12 -29.35 10.73 3.03
CA ALA A 12 -29.87 9.55 2.34
C ALA A 12 -30.19 8.41 3.34
N LEU A 13 -29.31 8.19 4.32
CA LEU A 13 -29.55 7.18 5.37
C LEU A 13 -30.76 7.55 6.24
N ILE A 14 -30.89 8.80 6.66
CA ILE A 14 -32.03 9.28 7.45
C ILE A 14 -33.34 9.09 6.64
N ARG A 15 -33.33 9.42 5.38
CA ARG A 15 -34.49 9.23 4.49
C ARG A 15 -34.90 7.75 4.37
N SER A 16 -33.93 6.84 4.28
CA SER A 16 -34.21 5.40 4.23
C SER A 16 -34.72 4.87 5.57
N SER A 17 -34.28 5.46 6.68
CA SER A 17 -34.67 5.04 8.04
C SER A 17 -36.09 5.47 8.44
N HIS A 18 -36.69 6.46 7.76
CA HIS A 18 -38.06 6.90 7.97
C HIS A 18 -39.12 6.01 7.28
N LYS A 19 -38.69 4.99 6.51
CA LYS A 19 -39.64 3.99 5.97
C LYS A 19 -40.12 3.07 7.10
N PRO A 20 -41.36 2.49 7.01
CA PRO A 20 -41.94 1.63 8.05
C PRO A 20 -41.02 0.47 8.46
N ASP A 21 -40.24 -0.08 7.51
CA ASP A 21 -39.28 -1.17 7.72
C ASP A 21 -37.82 -0.68 7.66
N GLY A 22 -37.58 0.61 7.97
CA GLY A 22 -36.24 1.20 7.93
C GLY A 22 -35.29 0.52 8.91
N PRO A 23 -34.05 0.17 8.47
CA PRO A 23 -33.11 -0.63 9.28
C PRO A 23 -32.53 0.12 10.48
N TYR A 24 -32.72 1.45 10.56
CA TYR A 24 -32.07 2.29 11.56
C TYR A 24 -33.03 3.35 12.13
N HIS A 25 -32.93 3.59 13.45
CA HIS A 25 -33.58 4.74 14.12
C HIS A 25 -32.49 5.74 14.54
N ILE A 26 -32.41 6.88 13.82
CA ILE A 26 -31.37 7.90 14.03
C ILE A 26 -31.94 8.97 14.96
N ILE A 27 -31.22 9.22 16.08
CA ILE A 27 -31.68 10.10 17.17
C ILE A 27 -30.97 11.46 17.13
N GLY A 28 -29.77 11.52 16.54
CA GLY A 28 -29.02 12.77 16.49
C GLY A 28 -27.77 12.69 15.62
N ILE A 29 -27.26 13.85 15.26
CA ILE A 29 -26.11 14.03 14.38
C ILE A 29 -25.07 14.91 15.10
N PHE A 30 -23.78 14.57 14.92
CA PHE A 30 -22.65 15.42 15.31
C PHE A 30 -21.87 15.84 14.08
N ASP A 31 -21.57 17.14 13.93
CA ASP A 31 -20.85 17.69 12.77
C ASP A 31 -19.97 18.87 13.22
N ASN A 32 -18.77 18.97 12.65
CA ASN A 32 -17.84 20.07 12.94
C ASN A 32 -18.16 21.36 12.18
N ASP A 33 -19.04 21.32 11.19
CA ASP A 33 -19.52 22.48 10.46
C ASP A 33 -20.46 23.34 11.33
N LYS A 34 -19.95 24.46 11.79
CA LYS A 34 -20.67 25.41 12.65
C LYS A 34 -21.98 25.90 12.02
N SER A 35 -22.07 25.95 10.69
CA SER A 35 -23.28 26.38 9.98
C SER A 35 -24.46 25.42 10.10
N LYS A 36 -24.18 24.15 10.45
CA LYS A 36 -25.18 23.08 10.62
C LYS A 36 -25.62 22.89 12.07
N LEU A 37 -24.86 23.39 13.03
CA LEU A 37 -25.15 23.22 14.46
C LEU A 37 -26.52 23.79 14.83
N GLY A 38 -27.32 23.03 15.57
CA GLY A 38 -28.67 23.41 15.98
C GLY A 38 -29.73 23.35 14.87
N ARG A 39 -29.37 22.94 13.65
CA ARG A 39 -30.32 22.68 12.54
C ARG A 39 -30.85 21.26 12.58
N LYS A 40 -31.93 21.02 11.84
CA LYS A 40 -32.50 19.70 11.62
C LYS A 40 -32.23 19.23 10.19
N ILE A 41 -31.79 18.00 10.05
CA ILE A 41 -31.66 17.32 8.75
C ILE A 41 -32.74 16.25 8.71
N ARG A 42 -33.73 16.43 7.85
CA ARG A 42 -34.89 15.51 7.78
C ARG A 42 -35.55 15.22 9.13
N GLY A 43 -35.64 16.23 10.00
CA GLY A 43 -36.22 16.08 11.34
C GLY A 43 -35.27 15.61 12.44
N VAL A 44 -34.04 15.23 12.12
CA VAL A 44 -33.01 14.81 13.09
C VAL A 44 -32.12 16.01 13.46
N ASP A 45 -31.95 16.24 14.76
CA ASP A 45 -31.20 17.38 15.28
C ASP A 45 -29.67 17.20 15.10
N VAL A 46 -28.97 18.26 14.66
CA VAL A 46 -27.51 18.37 14.76
C VAL A 46 -27.16 18.85 16.16
N ILE A 47 -26.79 17.90 17.04
CA ILE A 47 -26.70 18.10 18.51
C ILE A 47 -25.43 18.89 18.89
N GLY A 48 -24.33 18.71 18.13
CA GLY A 48 -23.07 19.38 18.47
C GLY A 48 -21.93 19.01 17.55
N SER A 49 -20.71 19.47 17.92
CA SER A 49 -19.47 19.08 17.27
C SER A 49 -19.11 17.62 17.57
N ILE A 50 -18.25 17.02 16.75
CA ILE A 50 -17.80 15.63 16.93
C ILE A 50 -17.17 15.42 18.31
N GLU A 51 -16.47 16.42 18.84
CA GLU A 51 -15.86 16.35 20.19
C GLU A 51 -16.89 16.18 21.31
N LYS A 52 -18.07 16.74 21.19
CA LYS A 52 -19.17 16.60 22.16
C LYS A 52 -19.72 15.19 22.28
N VAL A 53 -19.45 14.30 21.30
CA VAL A 53 -19.84 12.89 21.39
C VAL A 53 -19.30 12.24 22.67
N TYR A 54 -18.08 12.59 23.06
CA TYR A 54 -17.42 11.99 24.25
C TYR A 54 -18.07 12.39 25.58
N GLU A 55 -18.94 13.39 25.58
CA GLU A 55 -19.66 13.89 26.75
C GLU A 55 -21.09 13.29 26.85
N THR A 56 -21.52 12.50 25.86
CA THR A 56 -22.91 12.04 25.72
C THR A 56 -23.22 10.71 26.39
N ASN A 57 -22.44 10.24 27.35
CA ASN A 57 -22.65 8.93 28.02
C ASN A 57 -24.06 8.77 28.62
N SER A 58 -24.59 9.80 29.30
CA SER A 58 -25.93 9.80 29.89
C SER A 58 -27.00 9.72 28.81
N PHE A 59 -26.87 10.53 27.76
CA PHE A 59 -27.76 10.57 26.61
C PHE A 59 -27.82 9.22 25.86
N ILE A 60 -26.63 8.60 25.66
CA ILE A 60 -26.52 7.28 25.00
C ILE A 60 -27.25 6.21 25.80
N LYS A 61 -27.11 6.22 27.13
CA LYS A 61 -27.81 5.26 28.02
C LYS A 61 -29.30 5.51 28.05
N GLU A 62 -29.75 6.77 28.22
CA GLU A 62 -31.14 7.17 28.25
C GLU A 62 -31.89 6.79 26.97
N LYS A 63 -31.30 7.12 25.82
CA LYS A 63 -31.89 6.84 24.49
C LYS A 63 -31.62 5.43 23.99
N LYS A 64 -30.98 4.55 24.80
CA LYS A 64 -30.62 3.16 24.45
C LYS A 64 -29.91 3.05 23.11
N ILE A 65 -28.93 3.94 22.86
CA ILE A 65 -28.16 3.97 21.63
C ILE A 65 -27.19 2.78 21.59
N THR A 66 -27.24 2.01 20.52
CA THR A 66 -26.43 0.78 20.36
C THR A 66 -25.29 0.94 19.35
N LYS A 67 -25.36 1.99 18.51
CA LYS A 67 -24.41 2.16 17.41
C LYS A 67 -24.18 3.65 17.10
N ILE A 68 -22.92 3.98 16.76
CA ILE A 68 -22.51 5.24 16.12
C ILE A 68 -22.15 4.92 14.68
N ILE A 69 -22.61 5.73 13.71
CA ILE A 69 -22.32 5.54 12.28
C ILE A 69 -21.58 6.77 11.77
N ILE A 70 -20.40 6.56 11.17
CA ILE A 70 -19.61 7.61 10.52
C ILE A 70 -20.16 7.81 9.11
N ALA A 71 -20.65 9.01 8.83
CA ALA A 71 -21.10 9.49 7.53
C ALA A 71 -20.21 10.62 6.98
N ASP A 72 -19.27 11.14 7.79
CA ASP A 72 -18.29 12.13 7.35
C ASP A 72 -17.18 11.47 6.55
N LYS A 73 -16.98 11.94 5.29
CA LYS A 73 -15.93 11.47 4.39
C LYS A 73 -14.53 11.93 4.82
N ASN A 74 -14.46 13.08 5.50
CA ASN A 74 -13.22 13.77 5.84
C ASN A 74 -12.77 13.53 7.29
N ILE A 75 -13.42 12.60 8.00
CA ILE A 75 -13.05 12.27 9.38
C ILE A 75 -11.60 11.81 9.46
N THR A 76 -10.84 12.36 10.41
CA THR A 76 -9.40 12.04 10.54
C THR A 76 -9.17 10.67 11.18
N ARG A 77 -7.99 10.08 10.94
CA ARG A 77 -7.52 8.87 11.63
C ARG A 77 -7.59 9.02 13.15
N LYS A 78 -7.18 10.19 13.65
CA LYS A 78 -7.19 10.50 15.09
C LYS A 78 -8.60 10.41 15.66
N ASP A 79 -9.57 11.00 14.96
CA ASP A 79 -10.97 11.00 15.40
C ASP A 79 -11.58 9.60 15.36
N ILE A 80 -11.33 8.82 14.30
CA ILE A 80 -11.78 7.42 14.24
C ILE A 80 -11.17 6.61 15.40
N GLY A 81 -9.87 6.78 15.68
CA GLY A 81 -9.20 6.13 16.80
C GLY A 81 -9.76 6.52 18.17
N LEU A 82 -10.15 7.78 18.34
CA LEU A 82 -10.79 8.27 19.57
C LEU A 82 -12.22 7.74 19.70
N LEU A 83 -13.00 7.73 18.62
CA LEU A 83 -14.35 7.17 18.59
C LEU A 83 -14.33 5.67 18.92
N LEU A 84 -13.40 4.89 18.36
CA LEU A 84 -13.24 3.47 18.68
C LEU A 84 -12.97 3.24 20.17
N LYS A 85 -12.06 4.03 20.77
CA LYS A 85 -11.81 3.94 22.23
C LYS A 85 -13.04 4.30 23.05
N TYR A 86 -13.79 5.29 22.60
CA TYR A 86 -14.97 5.74 23.27
C TYR A 86 -16.10 4.69 23.24
N VAL A 87 -16.44 4.18 22.05
CA VAL A 87 -17.49 3.15 21.91
C VAL A 87 -17.15 1.86 22.64
N ASP A 88 -15.87 1.48 22.67
CA ASP A 88 -15.34 0.34 23.45
C ASP A 88 -15.61 0.54 24.96
N LYS A 89 -15.32 1.76 25.49
CA LYS A 89 -15.54 2.08 26.91
C LYS A 89 -17.02 2.01 27.32
N ILE A 90 -17.93 2.37 26.41
CA ILE A 90 -19.38 2.44 26.70
C ILE A 90 -20.16 1.24 26.19
N GLY A 91 -19.51 0.28 25.52
CA GLY A 91 -20.10 -1.00 25.08
C GLY A 91 -21.06 -0.90 23.90
N ILE A 92 -20.82 0.04 22.96
CA ILE A 92 -21.60 0.17 21.73
C ILE A 92 -20.73 -0.04 20.48
N SER A 93 -21.35 -0.24 19.30
CA SER A 93 -20.63 -0.49 18.08
C SER A 93 -20.36 0.79 17.26
N LEU A 94 -19.25 0.81 16.51
CA LEU A 94 -18.94 1.84 15.52
C LEU A 94 -19.02 1.24 14.11
N ALA A 95 -19.69 1.94 13.21
CA ALA A 95 -19.83 1.56 11.80
C ALA A 95 -19.54 2.77 10.89
N ARG A 96 -19.39 2.54 9.59
CA ARG A 96 -19.21 3.58 8.59
C ARG A 96 -20.15 3.35 7.41
N LEU A 97 -20.64 4.43 6.79
CA LEU A 97 -21.32 4.34 5.51
C LEU A 97 -20.30 4.03 4.40
N PRO A 98 -20.64 3.13 3.44
CA PRO A 98 -19.80 2.87 2.28
C PRO A 98 -19.61 4.16 1.47
N LYS A 99 -18.45 4.30 0.84
CA LYS A 99 -18.20 5.40 -0.10
C LYS A 99 -18.97 5.14 -1.41
N ILE A 100 -19.37 6.21 -2.10
CA ILE A 100 -20.06 6.11 -3.40
C ILE A 100 -19.24 5.30 -4.43
N SER A 101 -17.91 5.39 -4.38
CA SER A 101 -17.00 4.60 -5.22
C SER A 101 -17.05 3.08 -4.94
N GLU A 102 -17.48 2.68 -3.76
CA GLU A 102 -17.68 1.26 -3.39
C GLU A 102 -19.05 0.75 -3.85
N LEU A 103 -20.02 1.64 -4.03
CA LEU A 103 -21.39 1.33 -4.45
C LEU A 103 -21.50 0.91 -5.92
N ASN A 104 -20.65 1.43 -6.79
CA ASN A 104 -20.65 1.08 -8.22
C ASN A 104 -20.16 -0.35 -8.52
N LYS A 105 -19.65 -1.07 -7.52
CA LYS A 105 -19.18 -2.47 -7.65
C LYS A 105 -20.18 -3.52 -7.15
N ALA A 106 -21.23 -3.10 -6.42
CA ALA A 106 -22.23 -4.00 -5.88
C ALA A 106 -23.61 -3.65 -6.47
N ILE A 107 -24.05 -4.43 -7.46
CA ILE A 107 -25.40 -4.33 -8.08
C ILE A 107 -26.49 -4.83 -7.11
N ASP A 108 -26.17 -5.12 -5.85
CA ASP A 108 -27.13 -5.60 -4.87
C ASP A 108 -27.78 -4.48 -4.04
N SER A 109 -29.08 -4.61 -3.84
CA SER A 109 -30.02 -3.69 -3.19
C SER A 109 -29.74 -3.31 -1.72
N LYS A 110 -28.59 -3.72 -1.15
CA LYS A 110 -28.13 -3.42 0.22
C LYS A 110 -27.07 -2.31 0.31
N SER A 111 -26.90 -1.53 -0.73
CA SER A 111 -25.79 -0.57 -0.89
C SER A 111 -25.76 0.59 0.12
N ASN A 112 -26.84 0.84 0.86
CA ASN A 112 -26.93 1.93 1.87
C ASN A 112 -26.82 1.45 3.32
N GLU A 113 -26.48 0.19 3.56
CA GLU A 113 -26.29 -0.30 4.93
C GLU A 113 -24.90 0.09 5.49
N ALA A 114 -24.89 0.55 6.74
CA ALA A 114 -23.66 0.87 7.45
C ALA A 114 -22.83 -0.40 7.67
N ARG A 115 -21.59 -0.42 7.18
CA ARG A 115 -20.65 -1.51 7.37
C ARG A 115 -19.81 -1.33 8.63
N PRO A 116 -19.31 -2.39 9.26
CA PRO A 116 -18.30 -2.28 10.31
C PRO A 116 -17.09 -1.47 9.82
N ILE A 117 -16.42 -0.77 10.75
CA ILE A 117 -15.14 -0.13 10.47
C ILE A 117 -14.13 -1.18 10.04
N ASN A 118 -13.47 -0.96 8.91
CA ASN A 118 -12.35 -1.80 8.47
C ASN A 118 -11.01 -1.13 8.76
N ILE A 119 -9.92 -1.82 8.40
CA ILE A 119 -8.58 -1.33 8.71
C ILE A 119 -8.16 -0.17 7.83
N GLU A 120 -8.66 -0.07 6.61
CA GLU A 120 -8.42 1.06 5.69
C GLU A 120 -8.99 2.35 6.27
N ASP A 121 -10.13 2.28 6.97
CA ASP A 121 -10.74 3.44 7.64
C ASP A 121 -9.82 4.02 8.73
N LEU A 122 -8.94 3.19 9.32
CA LEU A 122 -7.97 3.64 10.33
C LEU A 122 -6.83 4.48 9.73
N LEU A 123 -6.61 4.43 8.42
CA LEU A 123 -5.60 5.26 7.77
C LEU A 123 -6.02 6.72 7.66
N GLY A 124 -7.32 7.01 7.62
CA GLY A 124 -7.87 8.36 7.58
C GLY A 124 -7.40 9.18 6.38
N ARG A 125 -7.00 8.51 5.28
CA ARG A 125 -6.61 9.16 4.03
C ARG A 125 -7.83 9.30 3.12
N SER A 126 -8.03 10.49 2.57
CA SER A 126 -8.91 10.70 1.42
C SER A 126 -8.31 9.95 0.22
N GLU A 127 -9.15 9.29 -0.59
CA GLU A 127 -8.68 8.76 -1.87
C GLU A 127 -8.10 9.91 -2.69
N THR A 128 -6.85 9.77 -3.11
CA THR A 128 -6.20 10.72 -4.00
C THR A 128 -7.01 10.78 -5.28
N ARG A 129 -7.46 11.97 -5.69
CA ARG A 129 -8.13 12.16 -6.98
C ARG A 129 -7.08 12.02 -8.06
N PHE A 130 -7.18 10.96 -8.79
CA PHE A 130 -6.28 10.59 -9.86
C PHE A 130 -6.84 11.07 -11.21
N ASP A 131 -6.04 11.84 -11.94
CA ASP A 131 -6.35 12.09 -13.36
C ASP A 131 -5.98 10.86 -14.18
N LYS A 132 -6.97 10.01 -14.42
CA LYS A 132 -6.79 8.75 -15.14
C LYS A 132 -6.48 8.95 -16.62
N ASN A 133 -6.94 10.03 -17.23
CA ASN A 133 -6.92 10.21 -18.68
C ASN A 133 -5.49 10.20 -19.24
N ASN A 134 -4.58 10.95 -18.63
CA ASN A 134 -3.17 11.00 -19.06
C ASN A 134 -2.43 9.67 -18.88
N LEU A 135 -2.78 8.90 -17.85
CA LEU A 135 -2.17 7.58 -17.63
C LEU A 135 -2.76 6.52 -18.57
N GLU A 136 -4.07 6.55 -18.79
CA GLU A 136 -4.73 5.66 -19.75
C GLU A 136 -4.14 5.84 -21.15
N GLU A 137 -3.94 7.08 -21.60
CA GLU A 137 -3.28 7.37 -22.88
C GLU A 137 -1.85 6.81 -22.94
N PHE A 138 -1.11 6.89 -21.83
CA PHE A 138 0.25 6.36 -21.76
C PHE A 138 0.31 4.82 -21.77
N ILE A 139 -0.62 4.15 -21.13
CA ILE A 139 -0.71 2.69 -21.02
C ILE A 139 -1.37 2.06 -22.23
N ASN A 140 -2.32 2.78 -22.84
CA ASN A 140 -3.09 2.28 -23.96
C ASN A 140 -2.18 1.79 -25.11
N ASN A 141 -2.52 0.64 -25.66
CA ASN A 141 -1.82 0.00 -26.76
C ASN A 141 -0.32 -0.32 -26.48
N LYS A 142 0.10 -0.47 -25.20
CA LYS A 142 1.46 -0.86 -24.79
C LYS A 142 1.54 -2.31 -24.38
N ILE A 143 2.71 -2.91 -24.56
CA ILE A 143 3.06 -4.22 -24.01
C ILE A 143 3.76 -3.99 -22.68
N ILE A 144 3.19 -4.50 -21.59
CA ILE A 144 3.64 -4.24 -20.22
C ILE A 144 4.07 -5.56 -19.58
N LEU A 145 5.33 -5.61 -19.14
CA LEU A 145 5.85 -6.73 -18.35
C LEU A 145 5.79 -6.39 -16.87
N ILE A 146 5.12 -7.25 -16.09
CA ILE A 146 5.06 -7.14 -14.63
C ILE A 146 5.82 -8.33 -14.05
N THR A 147 6.93 -8.09 -13.35
CA THR A 147 7.66 -9.13 -12.63
C THR A 147 7.21 -9.18 -11.18
N GLY A 148 7.13 -10.38 -10.59
CA GLY A 148 6.51 -10.55 -9.28
C GLY A 148 5.01 -10.27 -9.32
N ALA A 149 4.37 -10.63 -10.45
CA ALA A 149 2.96 -10.32 -10.72
C ALA A 149 1.99 -10.98 -9.74
N GLY A 150 2.35 -12.12 -9.16
CA GLY A 150 1.55 -12.82 -8.15
C GLY A 150 1.70 -12.22 -6.73
N GLY A 151 2.66 -11.32 -6.51
CA GLY A 151 2.82 -10.59 -5.26
C GLY A 151 1.75 -9.52 -5.05
N THR A 152 1.66 -8.96 -3.83
CA THR A 152 0.63 -7.97 -3.46
C THR A 152 0.66 -6.72 -4.35
N ILE A 153 1.84 -6.16 -4.60
CA ILE A 153 1.98 -4.96 -5.46
C ILE A 153 1.82 -5.35 -6.93
N GLY A 154 2.48 -6.45 -7.38
CA GLY A 154 2.39 -6.89 -8.76
C GLY A 154 0.96 -7.23 -9.20
N SER A 155 0.20 -7.88 -8.34
CA SER A 155 -1.20 -8.23 -8.64
C SER A 155 -2.12 -7.01 -8.71
N GLU A 156 -1.89 -6.00 -7.87
CA GLU A 156 -2.68 -4.76 -7.94
C GLU A 156 -2.25 -3.89 -9.13
N LEU A 157 -0.95 -3.87 -9.51
CA LEU A 157 -0.48 -3.26 -10.76
C LEU A 157 -1.18 -3.88 -11.97
N ALA A 158 -1.22 -5.22 -12.05
CA ALA A 158 -1.93 -5.92 -13.12
C ALA A 158 -3.42 -5.57 -13.14
N ASN A 159 -4.05 -5.52 -11.96
CA ASN A 159 -5.46 -5.20 -11.79
C ASN A 159 -5.81 -3.78 -12.27
N GLN A 160 -5.01 -2.76 -11.92
CA GLN A 160 -5.29 -1.37 -12.33
C GLN A 160 -4.97 -1.14 -13.83
N ILE A 161 -3.86 -1.72 -14.32
CA ILE A 161 -3.47 -1.60 -15.72
C ILE A 161 -4.47 -2.29 -16.65
N SER A 162 -5.09 -3.40 -16.23
CA SER A 162 -6.10 -4.08 -17.04
C SER A 162 -7.29 -3.19 -17.40
N ASP A 163 -7.59 -2.19 -16.59
CA ASP A 163 -8.67 -1.23 -16.81
C ASP A 163 -8.28 -0.06 -17.77
N MET A 164 -7.01 -0.01 -18.26
CA MET A 164 -6.44 1.10 -19.04
C MET A 164 -6.16 0.76 -20.53
N GLY A 165 -6.69 -0.34 -21.03
CA GLY A 165 -6.58 -0.74 -22.44
C GLY A 165 -5.17 -1.06 -22.94
N PRO A 166 -4.32 -1.82 -22.20
CA PRO A 166 -3.00 -2.23 -22.69
C PRO A 166 -3.16 -3.16 -23.91
N LYS A 167 -2.19 -3.11 -24.84
CA LYS A 167 -2.12 -4.08 -25.94
C LYS A 167 -1.89 -5.49 -25.42
N LYS A 168 -1.03 -5.62 -24.41
CA LYS A 168 -0.73 -6.91 -23.77
C LYS A 168 -0.16 -6.73 -22.38
N ILE A 169 -0.63 -7.52 -21.43
CA ILE A 169 -0.02 -7.67 -20.11
C ILE A 169 0.73 -8.99 -20.06
N VAL A 170 2.04 -8.92 -19.81
CA VAL A 170 2.89 -10.08 -19.59
C VAL A 170 3.09 -10.22 -18.08
N LEU A 171 2.37 -11.14 -17.46
CA LEU A 171 2.46 -11.47 -16.05
C LEU A 171 3.62 -12.44 -15.84
N SER A 172 4.57 -12.10 -14.96
CA SER A 172 5.65 -13.04 -14.66
C SER A 172 5.88 -13.17 -13.15
N ASP A 173 6.05 -14.41 -12.73
CA ASP A 173 6.38 -14.78 -11.35
C ASP A 173 7.19 -16.08 -11.35
N TYR A 174 8.01 -16.32 -10.31
CA TYR A 174 8.70 -17.59 -10.12
C TYR A 174 7.80 -18.66 -9.47
N SER A 175 6.72 -18.24 -8.79
CA SER A 175 5.73 -19.11 -8.17
C SER A 175 4.61 -19.43 -9.16
N GLU A 176 4.51 -20.69 -9.56
CA GLU A 176 3.44 -21.18 -10.45
C GLU A 176 2.07 -20.86 -9.87
N PHE A 177 1.83 -21.16 -8.59
CA PHE A 177 0.54 -20.92 -7.94
C PHE A 177 0.17 -19.43 -7.89
N ALA A 178 1.11 -18.55 -7.59
CA ALA A 178 0.88 -17.10 -7.53
C ALA A 178 0.59 -16.56 -8.96
N LEU A 179 1.31 -17.05 -9.96
CA LEU A 179 1.10 -16.71 -11.37
C LEU A 179 -0.26 -17.17 -11.87
N TRP A 180 -0.67 -18.40 -11.57
CA TRP A 180 -1.98 -18.92 -11.93
C TRP A 180 -3.10 -18.07 -11.34
N ASN A 181 -3.06 -17.75 -10.03
CA ASN A 181 -4.07 -16.96 -9.37
C ASN A 181 -4.25 -15.56 -9.99
N ILE A 182 -3.15 -14.88 -10.32
CA ILE A 182 -3.26 -13.54 -10.91
C ILE A 182 -3.74 -13.62 -12.36
N THR A 183 -3.33 -14.63 -13.10
CA THR A 183 -3.79 -14.86 -14.48
C THR A 183 -5.30 -15.06 -14.51
N ASP A 184 -5.83 -15.95 -13.68
CA ASP A 184 -7.27 -16.20 -13.55
C ASP A 184 -8.04 -14.92 -13.24
N LYS A 185 -7.55 -14.15 -12.25
CA LYS A 185 -8.17 -12.88 -11.88
C LYS A 185 -8.20 -11.84 -13.00
N ILE A 186 -7.12 -11.73 -13.80
CA ILE A 186 -7.05 -10.74 -14.88
C ILE A 186 -7.83 -11.22 -16.12
N SER A 187 -7.87 -12.51 -16.40
CA SER A 187 -8.66 -13.08 -17.52
C SER A 187 -10.17 -12.87 -17.39
N ALA A 188 -10.65 -12.62 -16.18
CA ALA A 188 -12.03 -12.20 -15.94
C ALA A 188 -12.33 -10.73 -16.35
N LYS A 189 -11.29 -9.93 -16.67
CA LYS A 189 -11.42 -8.50 -16.98
C LYS A 189 -11.09 -8.13 -18.41
N ILE A 190 -10.11 -8.78 -19.01
CA ILE A 190 -9.65 -8.50 -20.38
C ILE A 190 -9.50 -9.81 -21.14
N ASP A 191 -9.53 -9.71 -22.47
CA ASP A 191 -9.43 -10.87 -23.36
C ASP A 191 -8.12 -11.64 -23.15
N ASN A 192 -8.23 -12.97 -23.17
CA ASN A 192 -7.09 -13.87 -22.98
C ASN A 192 -5.95 -13.66 -23.99
N GLU A 193 -6.26 -13.17 -25.19
CA GLU A 193 -5.25 -12.81 -26.21
C GLU A 193 -4.31 -11.72 -25.75
N ASN A 194 -4.80 -10.82 -24.86
CA ASN A 194 -4.08 -9.68 -24.33
C ASN A 194 -3.34 -10.00 -23.01
N ILE A 195 -3.37 -11.25 -22.57
CA ILE A 195 -2.65 -11.73 -21.39
C ILE A 195 -1.62 -12.77 -21.82
N SER A 196 -0.48 -12.75 -21.17
CA SER A 196 0.51 -13.85 -21.26
C SER A 196 1.09 -14.10 -19.89
N SER A 197 1.12 -15.35 -19.46
CA SER A 197 1.72 -15.79 -18.22
C SER A 197 3.08 -16.41 -18.49
N VAL A 198 4.09 -15.99 -17.74
CA VAL A 198 5.47 -16.48 -17.91
C VAL A 198 6.01 -16.89 -16.54
N LEU A 199 6.30 -18.17 -16.38
CA LEU A 199 7.02 -18.65 -15.20
C LEU A 199 8.48 -18.19 -15.33
N LEU A 200 8.87 -17.18 -14.55
CA LEU A 200 10.14 -16.48 -14.69
C LEU A 200 10.80 -16.24 -13.35
N ASP A 201 11.99 -16.76 -13.17
CA ASP A 201 12.91 -16.36 -12.12
C ASP A 201 13.80 -15.20 -12.63
N VAL A 202 13.76 -14.06 -11.97
CA VAL A 202 14.56 -12.87 -12.33
C VAL A 202 16.09 -13.10 -12.16
N ARG A 203 16.49 -14.20 -11.54
CA ARG A 203 17.89 -14.63 -11.43
C ARG A 203 18.38 -15.33 -12.70
N ASP A 204 17.46 -15.84 -13.52
CA ASP A 204 17.79 -16.58 -14.76
C ASP A 204 17.90 -15.65 -15.97
N LYS A 205 19.14 -15.32 -16.35
CA LYS A 205 19.44 -14.47 -17.50
C LYS A 205 18.94 -15.01 -18.84
N HIS A 206 18.87 -16.34 -18.97
CA HIS A 206 18.45 -16.97 -20.22
C HIS A 206 16.94 -16.85 -20.44
N GLU A 207 16.16 -17.21 -19.43
CA GLU A 207 14.70 -17.10 -19.50
C GLU A 207 14.22 -15.66 -19.60
N ILE A 208 14.94 -14.71 -18.96
CA ILE A 208 14.68 -13.27 -19.14
C ILE A 208 14.92 -12.88 -20.60
N ASP A 209 16.07 -13.26 -21.21
CA ASP A 209 16.39 -12.92 -22.62
C ASP A 209 15.35 -13.47 -23.58
N LYS A 210 14.91 -14.71 -23.39
CA LYS A 210 13.86 -15.36 -24.16
C LYS A 210 12.51 -14.63 -24.04
N THR A 211 12.15 -14.21 -22.83
CA THR A 211 10.93 -13.44 -22.55
C THR A 211 10.96 -12.10 -23.28
N PHE A 212 12.05 -11.34 -23.13
CA PHE A 212 12.20 -10.04 -23.81
C PHE A 212 12.23 -10.15 -25.33
N LYS A 213 12.90 -11.16 -25.87
CA LYS A 213 12.92 -11.44 -27.31
C LYS A 213 11.53 -11.70 -27.86
N LYS A 214 10.71 -12.46 -27.11
CA LYS A 214 9.35 -12.84 -27.52
C LYS A 214 8.38 -11.67 -27.43
N TYR A 215 8.37 -10.93 -26.31
CA TYR A 215 7.32 -9.95 -26.02
C TYR A 215 7.72 -8.51 -26.32
N LYS A 216 9.01 -8.16 -26.26
CA LYS A 216 9.54 -6.81 -26.48
C LYS A 216 8.74 -5.75 -25.68
N PRO A 217 8.73 -5.80 -24.34
CA PRO A 217 7.86 -4.95 -23.54
C PRO A 217 8.22 -3.46 -23.71
N ASP A 218 7.21 -2.62 -23.86
CA ASP A 218 7.34 -1.14 -23.87
C ASP A 218 7.60 -0.61 -22.47
N ILE A 219 6.97 -1.21 -21.46
CA ILE A 219 7.05 -0.80 -20.07
C ILE A 219 7.32 -2.04 -19.20
N ILE A 220 8.17 -1.87 -18.20
CA ILE A 220 8.45 -2.89 -17.18
C ILE A 220 8.10 -2.35 -15.80
N LEU A 221 7.30 -3.10 -15.05
CA LEU A 221 7.01 -2.85 -13.65
C LEU A 221 7.66 -3.97 -12.83
N HIS A 222 8.82 -3.64 -12.24
CA HIS A 222 9.65 -4.62 -11.56
C HIS A 222 9.30 -4.66 -10.05
N ALA A 223 8.38 -5.57 -9.69
CA ALA A 223 7.93 -5.81 -8.33
C ALA A 223 8.47 -7.12 -7.72
N ALA A 224 9.21 -7.92 -8.48
CA ALA A 224 9.85 -9.14 -7.99
C ALA A 224 10.95 -8.80 -6.96
N ALA A 225 10.80 -9.31 -5.73
CA ALA A 225 11.78 -9.14 -4.67
C ALA A 225 11.51 -10.10 -3.50
N LEU A 226 12.55 -10.45 -2.75
CA LEU A 226 12.42 -10.97 -1.40
C LEU A 226 12.26 -9.80 -0.43
N LYS A 227 11.23 -9.83 0.43
CA LYS A 227 10.83 -8.69 1.28
C LYS A 227 10.76 -8.97 2.78
N HIS A 228 10.77 -10.24 3.18
CA HIS A 228 10.66 -10.61 4.59
C HIS A 228 12.02 -10.51 5.27
N VAL A 229 12.18 -9.52 6.16
CA VAL A 229 13.45 -9.26 6.84
C VAL A 229 14.03 -10.53 7.50
N PRO A 230 13.29 -11.31 8.33
CA PRO A 230 13.88 -12.50 8.94
C PRO A 230 14.39 -13.53 7.92
N ILE A 231 13.65 -13.75 6.85
CA ILE A 231 14.07 -14.70 5.80
C ILE A 231 15.32 -14.19 5.06
N CYS A 232 15.42 -12.90 4.80
CA CYS A 232 16.60 -12.32 4.16
C CYS A 232 17.83 -12.31 5.09
N GLU A 233 17.64 -12.23 6.42
CA GLU A 233 18.74 -12.41 7.39
C GLU A 233 19.24 -13.84 7.41
N ASP A 234 18.35 -14.83 7.37
CA ASP A 234 18.70 -16.25 7.32
C ASP A 234 19.27 -16.67 5.96
N HIS A 235 18.89 -15.97 4.86
CA HIS A 235 19.28 -16.26 3.47
C HIS A 235 19.75 -15.01 2.73
N PRO A 236 20.87 -14.38 3.17
CA PRO A 236 21.33 -13.11 2.61
C PRO A 236 21.75 -13.22 1.14
N SER A 237 22.37 -14.33 0.74
CA SER A 237 22.77 -14.58 -0.66
C SER A 237 21.56 -14.62 -1.59
N ASP A 238 20.44 -15.21 -1.18
CA ASP A 238 19.21 -15.23 -1.99
C ASP A 238 18.58 -13.84 -2.11
N ALA A 239 18.65 -13.04 -1.02
CA ALA A 239 18.22 -11.64 -1.07
C ALA A 239 19.07 -10.84 -2.08
N MET A 240 20.39 -10.99 -2.08
CA MET A 240 21.29 -10.33 -3.04
C MET A 240 21.04 -10.83 -4.47
N ARG A 241 20.96 -12.15 -4.69
CA ARG A 241 20.69 -12.73 -6.02
C ARG A 241 19.35 -12.23 -6.59
N THR A 242 18.29 -12.16 -5.78
CA THR A 242 16.97 -11.78 -6.26
C THR A 242 16.85 -10.26 -6.41
N ASN A 243 17.17 -9.51 -5.33
CA ASN A 243 16.88 -8.08 -5.29
C ASN A 243 17.91 -7.24 -6.05
N VAL A 244 19.19 -7.68 -6.09
CA VAL A 244 20.26 -6.93 -6.76
C VAL A 244 20.52 -7.48 -8.15
N ILE A 245 20.93 -8.76 -8.24
CA ILE A 245 21.28 -9.35 -9.53
C ILE A 245 20.06 -9.53 -10.41
N GLY A 246 18.91 -9.90 -9.85
CA GLY A 246 17.64 -9.95 -10.57
C GLY A 246 17.25 -8.60 -11.17
N THR A 247 17.36 -7.51 -10.40
CA THR A 247 17.12 -6.14 -10.90
C THR A 247 18.12 -5.77 -12.01
N LYS A 248 19.41 -6.08 -11.84
CA LYS A 248 20.45 -5.89 -12.85
C LYS A 248 20.11 -6.64 -14.15
N ASN A 249 19.75 -7.92 -14.06
CA ASN A 249 19.40 -8.73 -15.23
C ASN A 249 18.24 -8.14 -16.03
N ILE A 250 17.14 -7.75 -15.34
CA ILE A 250 15.97 -7.14 -15.98
C ILE A 250 16.35 -5.82 -16.65
N SER A 251 17.09 -4.94 -15.96
CA SER A 251 17.45 -3.62 -16.50
C SER A 251 18.42 -3.69 -17.69
N GLU A 252 19.38 -4.62 -17.68
CA GLU A 252 20.27 -4.87 -18.83
C GLU A 252 19.49 -5.32 -20.07
N LYS A 253 18.46 -6.17 -19.89
CA LYS A 253 17.58 -6.59 -20.98
C LYS A 253 16.64 -5.47 -21.42
N ALA A 254 16.17 -4.63 -20.51
CA ALA A 254 15.41 -3.43 -20.86
C ALA A 254 16.19 -2.53 -21.83
N ILE A 255 17.47 -2.28 -21.54
CA ILE A 255 18.35 -1.50 -22.43
C ILE A 255 18.57 -2.24 -23.76
N LYS A 256 18.96 -3.53 -23.71
CA LYS A 256 19.23 -4.35 -24.92
C LYS A 256 18.05 -4.39 -25.89
N TYR A 257 16.83 -4.54 -25.38
CA TYR A 257 15.61 -4.66 -26.18
C TYR A 257 14.87 -3.33 -26.36
N ARG A 258 15.48 -2.20 -25.92
CA ARG A 258 14.95 -0.85 -26.11
C ARG A 258 13.57 -0.65 -25.48
N THR A 259 13.37 -1.19 -24.30
CA THR A 259 12.18 -0.89 -23.46
C THR A 259 12.17 0.61 -23.16
N LYS A 260 11.03 1.26 -23.30
CA LYS A 260 10.93 2.71 -23.10
C LYS A 260 11.12 3.10 -21.63
N THR A 261 10.46 2.38 -20.72
CA THR A 261 10.50 2.72 -19.29
C THR A 261 10.51 1.48 -18.41
N MET A 262 11.33 1.52 -17.36
CA MET A 262 11.34 0.50 -16.31
C MET A 262 11.14 1.15 -14.94
N VAL A 263 10.16 0.67 -14.17
CA VAL A 263 9.91 1.08 -12.79
C VAL A 263 10.43 0.02 -11.82
N LEU A 264 11.31 0.42 -10.91
CA LEU A 264 11.74 -0.38 -9.77
C LEU A 264 10.89 -0.06 -8.54
N ILE A 265 10.21 -1.06 -7.99
CA ILE A 265 9.52 -0.94 -6.70
C ILE A 265 10.55 -1.07 -5.57
N SER A 266 10.62 -0.06 -4.70
CA SER A 266 11.52 -0.03 -3.54
C SER A 266 10.75 0.18 -2.23
N THR A 267 11.48 0.41 -1.14
CA THR A 267 10.93 0.42 0.22
C THR A 267 11.65 1.44 1.12
N ASP A 268 10.96 1.92 2.15
CA ASP A 268 11.53 2.71 3.25
C ASP A 268 12.72 2.03 3.96
N LYS A 269 12.76 0.69 3.92
CA LYS A 269 13.84 -0.10 4.55
C LYS A 269 15.17 0.00 3.81
N ALA A 270 15.18 0.48 2.56
CA ALA A 270 16.38 0.82 1.81
C ALA A 270 17.08 2.11 2.33
N VAL A 271 16.40 2.89 3.16
CA VAL A 271 16.94 4.10 3.80
C VAL A 271 17.71 3.73 5.06
N ASP A 272 18.97 4.12 5.21
CA ASP A 272 19.83 3.75 6.35
C ASP A 272 19.69 2.25 6.71
N PRO A 273 19.96 1.30 5.80
CA PRO A 273 19.61 -0.11 5.99
C PRO A 273 20.35 -0.73 7.18
N THR A 274 19.62 -1.48 8.00
CA THR A 274 20.15 -2.21 9.18
C THR A 274 19.97 -3.72 9.03
N ASN A 275 19.55 -4.18 7.85
CA ASN A 275 19.29 -5.57 7.52
C ASN A 275 19.58 -5.85 6.04
N PHE A 276 19.81 -7.14 5.71
CA PHE A 276 20.14 -7.56 4.34
C PHE A 276 19.07 -7.26 3.32
N MET A 277 17.79 -7.36 3.68
CA MET A 277 16.70 -7.01 2.79
C MET A 277 16.77 -5.52 2.40
N GLY A 278 16.94 -4.62 3.37
CA GLY A 278 17.08 -3.19 3.12
C GLY A 278 18.36 -2.86 2.34
N ALA A 279 19.48 -3.50 2.68
CA ALA A 279 20.77 -3.33 1.99
C ALA A 279 20.67 -3.77 0.52
N SER A 280 20.06 -4.93 0.24
CA SER A 280 19.85 -5.42 -1.13
C SER A 280 18.97 -4.48 -1.96
N LYS A 281 17.89 -3.95 -1.36
CA LYS A 281 17.02 -2.96 -2.04
C LYS A 281 17.75 -1.64 -2.28
N ARG A 282 18.60 -1.18 -1.32
CA ARG A 282 19.41 0.02 -1.52
C ARG A 282 20.45 -0.16 -2.61
N ALA A 283 21.11 -1.31 -2.68
CA ALA A 283 22.06 -1.62 -3.76
C ALA A 283 21.35 -1.59 -5.15
N ALA A 284 20.15 -2.15 -5.24
CA ALA A 284 19.34 -2.09 -6.45
C ALA A 284 18.94 -0.64 -6.80
N GLU A 285 18.53 0.19 -5.82
CA GLU A 285 18.25 1.63 -6.05
C GLU A 285 19.48 2.33 -6.63
N ILE A 286 20.65 2.16 -6.00
CA ILE A 286 21.91 2.78 -6.44
C ILE A 286 22.24 2.39 -7.88
N TYR A 287 22.08 1.12 -8.23
CA TYR A 287 22.33 0.65 -9.58
C TYR A 287 21.38 1.30 -10.60
N ILE A 288 20.08 1.28 -10.35
CA ILE A 288 19.07 1.88 -11.24
C ILE A 288 19.24 3.39 -11.35
N GLN A 289 19.55 4.09 -10.26
CA GLN A 289 19.83 5.53 -10.27
C GLN A 289 21.02 5.89 -11.20
N ASN A 290 22.06 5.07 -11.19
CA ASN A 290 23.22 5.28 -12.05
C ASN A 290 22.89 4.94 -13.51
N LEU A 291 22.13 3.86 -13.78
CA LEU A 291 21.65 3.57 -15.14
C LEU A 291 20.77 4.68 -15.71
N ASP A 292 19.92 5.30 -14.91
CA ASP A 292 19.06 6.41 -15.34
C ASP A 292 19.86 7.66 -15.71
N ARG A 293 21.04 7.86 -15.11
CA ARG A 293 21.96 8.98 -15.44
C ARG A 293 22.76 8.73 -16.72
N GLU A 294 22.98 7.48 -17.09
CA GLU A 294 23.59 7.14 -18.37
C GLU A 294 22.63 7.47 -19.52
N LYS A 295 23.17 7.91 -20.64
CA LYS A 295 22.36 8.23 -21.84
C LYS A 295 21.89 6.93 -22.51
N SER A 296 20.87 6.28 -21.95
CA SER A 296 20.24 5.11 -22.54
C SER A 296 18.89 5.47 -23.16
N TYR A 297 18.38 4.55 -24.00
CA TYR A 297 17.01 4.68 -24.55
C TYR A 297 15.94 4.47 -23.46
N THR A 298 16.28 3.71 -22.43
CA THR A 298 15.36 3.32 -21.36
C THR A 298 15.40 4.37 -20.25
N ASP A 299 14.23 4.89 -19.89
CA ASP A 299 14.03 5.70 -18.68
C ASP A 299 13.83 4.80 -17.48
N PHE A 300 14.62 5.00 -16.43
CA PHE A 300 14.53 4.25 -15.20
C PHE A 300 13.84 5.09 -14.10
N VAL A 301 12.88 4.50 -13.44
CA VAL A 301 12.11 5.11 -12.36
C VAL A 301 12.22 4.27 -11.11
N THR A 302 12.64 4.84 -10.00
CA THR A 302 12.59 4.17 -8.70
C THR A 302 11.48 4.77 -7.86
N VAL A 303 10.62 3.93 -7.26
CA VAL A 303 9.55 4.36 -6.37
C VAL A 303 9.74 3.73 -5.00
N ARG A 304 9.86 4.56 -3.97
CA ARG A 304 10.08 4.16 -2.57
C ARG A 304 8.84 4.48 -1.74
N PHE A 305 8.34 3.50 -0.98
CA PHE A 305 7.25 3.68 -0.04
C PHE A 305 7.38 2.75 1.17
N GLY A 306 6.57 3.00 2.20
CA GLY A 306 6.55 2.21 3.43
C GLY A 306 5.71 0.94 3.33
N ASN A 307 5.08 0.54 4.45
CA ASN A 307 4.27 -0.66 4.47
C ASN A 307 2.94 -0.45 3.75
N VAL A 308 2.46 -1.49 3.08
CA VAL A 308 1.11 -1.53 2.52
C VAL A 308 0.22 -2.42 3.35
N LEU A 309 -1.04 -1.99 3.57
CA LEU A 309 -2.02 -2.73 4.37
C LEU A 309 -2.38 -4.06 3.71
N GLY A 310 -2.59 -5.08 4.53
CA GLY A 310 -3.07 -6.38 4.05
C GLY A 310 -2.11 -7.14 3.14
N SER A 311 -0.86 -6.67 2.96
CA SER A 311 0.11 -7.40 2.14
C SER A 311 0.46 -8.76 2.77
N ALA A 312 0.65 -9.78 1.93
CA ALA A 312 0.96 -11.14 2.36
C ALA A 312 2.13 -11.17 3.36
N GLY A 313 1.95 -11.86 4.50
CA GLY A 313 2.92 -11.98 5.58
C GLY A 313 3.19 -10.70 6.38
N SER A 314 2.39 -9.63 6.18
CA SER A 314 2.51 -8.39 6.96
C SER A 314 1.88 -8.49 8.35
N VAL A 315 2.08 -7.45 9.16
CA VAL A 315 1.64 -7.40 10.57
C VAL A 315 0.13 -7.54 10.75
N ILE A 316 -0.68 -7.08 9.79
CA ILE A 316 -2.15 -7.11 9.88
C ILE A 316 -2.68 -8.55 9.74
N PRO A 317 -2.41 -9.29 8.66
CA PRO A 317 -2.76 -10.71 8.59
C PRO A 317 -2.22 -11.54 9.76
N LEU A 318 -1.01 -11.19 10.25
CA LEU A 318 -0.45 -11.84 11.43
C LEU A 318 -1.33 -11.61 12.67
N PHE A 319 -1.72 -10.37 12.95
CA PHE A 319 -2.60 -10.07 14.09
C PHE A 319 -3.99 -10.69 13.94
N GLN A 320 -4.57 -10.66 12.74
CA GLN A 320 -5.86 -11.32 12.45
C GLN A 320 -5.80 -12.82 12.74
N ASN A 321 -4.72 -13.49 12.32
CA ASN A 321 -4.49 -14.91 12.61
C ASN A 321 -4.27 -15.16 14.11
N GLN A 322 -3.56 -14.27 14.81
CA GLN A 322 -3.41 -14.38 16.27
C GLN A 322 -4.75 -14.18 17.00
N ILE A 323 -5.57 -13.21 16.55
CA ILE A 323 -6.91 -12.97 17.08
C ILE A 323 -7.81 -14.20 16.89
N SER A 324 -7.84 -14.78 15.69
CA SER A 324 -8.67 -15.95 15.39
C SER A 324 -8.31 -17.20 16.21
N ARG A 325 -7.07 -17.26 16.73
CA ARG A 325 -6.57 -18.31 17.62
C ARG A 325 -6.72 -17.98 19.10
N GLY A 326 -7.36 -16.86 19.47
CA GLY A 326 -7.50 -16.41 20.86
C GLY A 326 -6.29 -15.67 21.44
N GLY A 327 -5.31 -15.31 20.59
CA GLY A 327 -4.11 -14.55 20.98
C GLY A 327 -2.94 -15.43 21.44
N PRO A 328 -1.93 -14.85 22.11
CA PRO A 328 -1.76 -13.43 22.35
C PRO A 328 -1.33 -12.65 21.10
N LEU A 329 -1.55 -11.32 21.07
CA LEU A 329 -0.98 -10.44 20.06
C LEU A 329 0.49 -10.18 20.37
N LYS A 330 1.38 -10.50 19.42
CA LYS A 330 2.83 -10.36 19.57
C LYS A 330 3.29 -9.07 18.89
N VAL A 331 3.70 -8.08 19.66
CA VAL A 331 4.24 -6.80 19.22
C VAL A 331 5.73 -6.76 19.54
N THR A 332 6.57 -6.37 18.58
CA THR A 332 8.03 -6.38 18.78
C THR A 332 8.48 -5.33 19.80
N HIS A 333 7.91 -4.12 19.75
CA HIS A 333 8.22 -3.07 20.72
C HIS A 333 7.05 -2.09 20.87
N LYS A 334 6.80 -1.59 22.09
CA LYS A 334 5.70 -0.68 22.39
C LYS A 334 5.75 0.62 21.58
N GLU A 335 6.94 1.13 21.34
CA GLU A 335 7.19 2.39 20.62
C GLU A 335 7.45 2.19 19.11
N ALA A 336 7.49 0.95 18.60
CA ALA A 336 7.74 0.71 17.18
C ALA A 336 6.68 1.37 16.31
N THR A 337 7.12 2.14 15.32
CA THR A 337 6.25 2.83 14.36
C THR A 337 6.53 2.39 12.94
N ARG A 338 5.49 2.35 12.10
CA ARG A 338 5.59 2.11 10.66
C ARG A 338 4.68 3.06 9.90
N PHE A 339 5.11 3.41 8.70
CA PHE A 339 4.24 4.07 7.74
C PHE A 339 3.30 3.06 7.10
N PHE A 340 2.07 3.46 6.83
CA PHE A 340 1.08 2.61 6.17
C PHE A 340 0.32 3.36 5.08
N MET A 341 0.02 2.64 4.00
CA MET A 341 -0.78 3.07 2.88
C MET A 341 -1.65 1.91 2.40
N SER A 342 -2.76 2.15 1.72
CA SER A 342 -3.49 1.06 1.07
C SER A 342 -2.71 0.55 -0.15
N VAL A 343 -2.90 -0.72 -0.53
CA VAL A 343 -2.26 -1.30 -1.73
C VAL A 343 -2.71 -0.55 -2.98
N LYS A 344 -4.00 -0.21 -3.06
CA LYS A 344 -4.59 0.52 -4.18
C LYS A 344 -3.94 1.88 -4.36
N GLU A 345 -3.84 2.67 -3.28
CA GLU A 345 -3.21 4.00 -3.28
C GLU A 345 -1.72 3.93 -3.66
N ALA A 346 -0.98 2.96 -3.08
CA ALA A 346 0.43 2.78 -3.40
C ALA A 346 0.64 2.53 -4.91
N VAL A 347 -0.17 1.68 -5.50
CA VAL A 347 -0.08 1.35 -6.93
C VAL A 347 -0.52 2.52 -7.80
N GLU A 348 -1.58 3.25 -7.45
CA GLU A 348 -1.99 4.48 -8.13
C GLU A 348 -0.83 5.49 -8.18
N LEU A 349 -0.15 5.73 -7.06
CA LEU A 349 1.00 6.65 -7.00
C LEU A 349 2.24 6.13 -7.74
N VAL A 350 2.46 4.81 -7.78
CA VAL A 350 3.50 4.19 -8.63
C VAL A 350 3.23 4.48 -10.10
N LEU A 351 1.99 4.32 -10.55
CA LEU A 351 1.60 4.58 -11.94
C LEU A 351 1.67 6.07 -12.29
N ILE A 352 1.34 6.98 -11.35
CA ILE A 352 1.57 8.43 -11.53
C ILE A 352 3.07 8.73 -11.66
N SER A 353 3.90 8.12 -10.82
CA SER A 353 5.36 8.28 -10.87
C SER A 353 5.95 7.81 -12.20
N LEU A 354 5.39 6.75 -12.80
CA LEU A 354 5.74 6.28 -14.14
C LEU A 354 5.50 7.38 -15.19
N ASN A 355 4.32 7.98 -15.20
CA ASN A 355 3.95 9.01 -16.19
C ASN A 355 4.77 10.31 -16.01
N SER A 356 4.98 10.76 -14.78
CA SER A 356 5.73 12.00 -14.48
C SER A 356 7.21 11.92 -14.82
N SER A 357 7.77 10.72 -14.96
CA SER A 357 9.20 10.49 -15.18
C SER A 357 9.64 10.67 -16.64
N ILE A 358 8.70 10.64 -17.59
CA ILE A 358 8.98 10.67 -19.03
C ILE A 358 9.55 12.02 -19.50
N ASN A 359 9.24 13.10 -18.78
CA ASN A 359 9.66 14.46 -19.12
C ASN A 359 10.66 15.05 -18.11
N LYS A 360 11.28 14.22 -17.26
CA LYS A 360 12.24 14.69 -16.26
C LYS A 360 13.51 15.25 -16.89
N LYS A 361 13.85 16.49 -16.49
CA LYS A 361 15.14 17.11 -16.83
C LYS A 361 16.31 16.50 -16.03
N GLU A 362 16.04 16.05 -14.80
CA GLU A 362 17.04 15.47 -13.90
C GLU A 362 16.84 13.94 -13.80
N LYS A 363 17.97 13.21 -13.87
CA LYS A 363 18.02 11.76 -13.89
C LYS A 363 18.59 11.19 -12.60
N GLY A 364 18.21 9.97 -12.26
CA GLY A 364 18.74 9.24 -11.09
C GLY A 364 18.09 9.63 -9.76
N ASP A 365 16.93 10.26 -9.79
CA ASP A 365 16.15 10.60 -8.61
C ASP A 365 15.23 9.45 -8.19
N ILE A 366 14.88 9.40 -6.89
CA ILE A 366 13.92 8.43 -6.35
C ILE A 366 12.61 9.15 -6.07
N ASN A 367 11.49 8.64 -6.60
CA ASN A 367 10.17 9.06 -6.21
C ASN A 367 9.83 8.42 -4.85
N VAL A 368 9.47 9.24 -3.88
CA VAL A 368 9.08 8.80 -2.53
C VAL A 368 7.61 9.14 -2.34
N LEU A 369 6.81 8.11 -2.06
CA LEU A 369 5.39 8.33 -1.81
C LEU A 369 5.20 8.97 -0.43
N GLU A 370 4.36 10.01 -0.37
CA GLU A 370 4.01 10.65 0.90
C GLU A 370 3.18 9.69 1.75
N MET A 371 3.74 9.22 2.83
CA MET A 371 3.14 8.17 3.67
C MET A 371 2.29 8.70 4.82
N GLY A 372 2.25 10.02 5.01
CA GLY A 372 1.62 10.67 6.16
C GLY A 372 2.29 10.31 7.48
N GLU A 373 1.54 10.39 8.58
CA GLU A 373 2.07 10.12 9.92
C GLU A 373 2.28 8.63 10.18
N PRO A 374 3.42 8.26 10.80
CA PRO A 374 3.70 6.88 11.17
C PRO A 374 2.76 6.40 12.28
N MET A 375 2.32 5.15 12.21
CA MET A 375 1.44 4.52 13.19
C MET A 375 2.24 3.62 14.15
N LYS A 376 1.97 3.71 15.45
CA LYS A 376 2.50 2.75 16.44
C LYS A 376 1.87 1.37 16.21
N ILE A 377 2.71 0.33 16.12
CA ILE A 377 2.26 -1.05 15.92
C ILE A 377 1.42 -1.55 17.11
N ASP A 378 1.75 -1.09 18.32
CA ASP A 378 0.96 -1.35 19.53
C ASP A 378 -0.48 -0.81 19.41
N ASN A 379 -0.65 0.41 18.91
CA ASN A 379 -1.97 0.99 18.66
C ASN A 379 -2.74 0.22 17.59
N LEU A 380 -2.06 -0.22 16.52
CA LEU A 380 -2.66 -1.03 15.47
C LEU A 380 -3.17 -2.37 16.02
N ALA A 381 -2.38 -3.07 16.85
CA ALA A 381 -2.78 -4.31 17.51
C ALA A 381 -4.03 -4.12 18.37
N LYS A 382 -4.06 -3.05 19.19
CA LYS A 382 -5.21 -2.72 20.03
C LYS A 382 -6.46 -2.39 19.21
N GLN A 383 -6.31 -1.65 18.11
CA GLN A 383 -7.44 -1.31 17.24
C GLN A 383 -8.01 -2.55 16.54
N LEU A 384 -7.15 -3.45 16.04
CA LEU A 384 -7.60 -4.72 15.44
C LEU A 384 -8.34 -5.61 16.44
N ALA A 385 -7.85 -5.73 17.67
CA ALA A 385 -8.56 -6.47 18.71
C ALA A 385 -9.98 -5.91 18.93
N ARG A 386 -10.10 -4.56 19.04
CA ARG A 386 -11.42 -3.89 19.21
C ARG A 386 -12.33 -4.10 18.00
N LEU A 387 -11.80 -4.00 16.78
CA LEU A 387 -12.58 -4.28 15.56
C LEU A 387 -13.11 -5.72 15.52
N SER A 388 -12.42 -6.63 16.19
CA SER A 388 -12.84 -8.03 16.36
C SER A 388 -13.75 -8.25 17.60
N GLY A 389 -14.20 -7.17 18.27
CA GLY A 389 -15.05 -7.24 19.46
C GLY A 389 -14.32 -7.63 20.76
N LEU A 390 -12.98 -7.60 20.77
CA LEU A 390 -12.17 -7.99 21.92
C LEU A 390 -11.57 -6.76 22.63
N THR A 391 -11.58 -6.77 23.96
CA THR A 391 -10.96 -5.73 24.80
C THR A 391 -9.50 -6.07 25.04
N PRO A 392 -8.53 -5.25 24.55
CA PRO A 392 -7.12 -5.49 24.79
C PRO A 392 -6.77 -5.49 26.27
N GLY A 393 -6.02 -6.50 26.71
CA GLY A 393 -5.61 -6.68 28.11
C GLY A 393 -6.63 -7.43 28.99
N LYS A 394 -7.90 -7.53 28.56
CA LYS A 394 -8.94 -8.30 29.26
C LYS A 394 -9.24 -9.60 28.48
N ASP A 395 -9.70 -9.49 27.25
CA ASP A 395 -10.11 -10.64 26.43
C ASP A 395 -8.95 -11.19 25.61
N ILE A 396 -7.97 -10.35 25.24
CA ILE A 396 -6.77 -10.76 24.49
C ILE A 396 -5.52 -10.06 25.05
N LYS A 397 -4.48 -10.85 25.36
CA LYS A 397 -3.19 -10.32 25.85
C LYS A 397 -2.34 -9.76 24.72
N ILE A 398 -1.57 -8.70 25.02
CA ILE A 398 -0.52 -8.18 24.13
C ILE A 398 0.82 -8.48 24.80
N ILE A 399 1.72 -9.13 24.05
CA ILE A 399 3.05 -9.51 24.52
C ILE A 399 4.10 -8.75 23.70
N TYR A 400 5.09 -8.17 24.37
CA TYR A 400 6.22 -7.49 23.72
C TYR A 400 7.39 -8.45 23.64
N THR A 401 7.84 -8.76 22.40
CA THR A 401 8.83 -9.82 22.13
C THR A 401 10.26 -9.32 22.01
N GLY A 402 10.49 -7.99 22.02
CA GLY A 402 11.74 -7.37 21.62
C GLY A 402 11.82 -7.18 20.10
N LEU A 403 12.64 -6.22 19.66
CA LEU A 403 12.94 -6.01 18.24
C LEU A 403 13.71 -7.21 17.70
N ARG A 404 13.41 -7.61 16.47
CA ARG A 404 14.15 -8.66 15.77
C ARG A 404 15.51 -8.14 15.29
N VAL A 405 16.42 -9.04 14.96
CA VAL A 405 17.70 -8.68 14.31
C VAL A 405 17.39 -7.86 13.05
N GLY A 406 18.06 -6.73 12.89
CA GLY A 406 17.87 -5.83 11.76
C GLY A 406 16.57 -5.01 11.76
N GLU A 407 15.68 -5.19 12.74
CA GLU A 407 14.44 -4.42 12.81
C GLU A 407 14.67 -3.05 13.46
N LYS A 408 14.21 -1.97 12.79
CA LYS A 408 14.30 -0.60 13.32
C LYS A 408 13.09 -0.30 14.21
N LEU A 409 13.32 0.54 15.23
CA LEU A 409 12.23 1.10 16.05
C LEU A 409 11.32 2.00 15.20
N HIS A 410 11.93 2.88 14.39
CA HIS A 410 11.26 3.81 13.49
C HIS A 410 11.86 3.70 12.09
N GLU A 411 11.02 3.64 11.06
CA GLU A 411 11.46 3.70 9.67
C GLU A 411 11.54 5.16 9.20
N LYS A 412 12.35 5.41 8.15
CA LYS A 412 12.52 6.71 7.52
C LYS A 412 12.26 6.60 6.02
N LEU A 413 11.77 7.68 5.42
CA LEU A 413 11.54 7.75 3.97
C LEU A 413 12.72 8.36 3.20
N PHE A 414 13.55 9.16 3.88
CA PHE A 414 14.69 9.87 3.31
C PHE A 414 15.97 9.58 4.09
N HIS A 415 17.06 9.38 3.36
CA HIS A 415 18.41 9.35 3.92
C HIS A 415 18.83 10.77 4.33
N LYS A 416 19.75 10.91 5.28
CA LYS A 416 20.25 12.22 5.76
C LYS A 416 20.86 13.08 4.65
N GLU A 417 21.49 12.45 3.65
CA GLU A 417 22.15 13.12 2.53
C GLU A 417 21.20 13.34 1.32
N GLU A 418 19.98 12.82 1.37
CA GLU A 418 19.00 13.03 0.31
C GLU A 418 18.28 14.37 0.50
N VAL A 419 18.27 15.18 -0.56
CA VAL A 419 17.50 16.43 -0.58
C VAL A 419 16.06 16.10 -0.94
N LYS A 420 15.11 16.47 -0.06
CA LYS A 420 13.68 16.33 -0.28
C LYS A 420 13.19 17.47 -1.18
N ILE A 421 12.59 17.11 -2.32
CA ILE A 421 12.01 18.05 -3.28
C ILE A 421 10.52 17.71 -3.45
N THR A 422 9.68 18.74 -3.46
CA THR A 422 8.24 18.61 -3.77
C THR A 422 8.02 18.51 -5.28
N THR A 423 6.99 17.78 -5.69
CA THR A 423 6.58 17.67 -7.10
C THR A 423 5.26 18.42 -7.32
N SER A 424 4.78 18.44 -8.57
CA SER A 424 3.43 18.93 -8.89
C SER A 424 2.31 18.07 -8.26
N HIS A 425 2.62 16.81 -7.92
CA HIS A 425 1.69 15.93 -7.23
C HIS A 425 1.95 15.95 -5.71
N PRO A 426 0.95 16.30 -4.89
CA PRO A 426 1.15 16.49 -3.44
C PRO A 426 1.61 15.22 -2.71
N ASP A 427 1.24 14.05 -3.19
CA ASP A 427 1.56 12.77 -2.57
C ASP A 427 2.82 12.10 -3.12
N ILE A 428 3.58 12.78 -4.00
CA ILE A 428 4.85 12.30 -4.53
C ILE A 428 5.95 13.33 -4.26
N LEU A 429 6.98 12.88 -3.58
CA LEU A 429 8.19 13.64 -3.29
C LEU A 429 9.36 13.05 -4.07
N ILE A 430 10.40 13.83 -4.25
CA ILE A 430 11.65 13.36 -4.84
C ILE A 430 12.74 13.34 -3.78
N ALA A 431 13.43 12.22 -3.67
CA ALA A 431 14.70 12.11 -2.97
C ALA A 431 15.85 12.24 -3.98
N LYS A 432 16.49 13.41 -3.97
CA LYS A 432 17.68 13.66 -4.78
C LYS A 432 18.90 13.16 -4.03
N SER A 433 19.55 12.13 -4.55
CA SER A 433 20.70 11.51 -3.90
C SER A 433 22.03 11.95 -4.49
N ARG A 434 23.09 11.73 -3.71
CA ARG A 434 24.47 11.90 -4.15
C ARG A 434 24.75 11.08 -5.42
N GLN A 435 25.48 11.66 -6.35
CA GLN A 435 25.98 10.95 -7.53
C GLN A 435 27.13 10.03 -7.14
N LEU A 436 27.04 8.77 -7.54
CA LEU A 436 28.13 7.81 -7.43
C LEU A 436 28.71 7.55 -8.83
N ASN A 437 29.97 7.18 -8.90
CA ASN A 437 30.60 6.81 -10.15
C ASN A 437 30.06 5.46 -10.63
N PHE A 438 29.42 5.42 -11.79
CA PHE A 438 28.78 4.22 -12.35
C PHE A 438 29.78 3.06 -12.54
N SER A 439 31.01 3.37 -13.01
CA SER A 439 32.06 2.33 -13.18
C SER A 439 32.35 1.61 -11.88
N ASN A 440 32.47 2.34 -10.76
CA ASN A 440 32.70 1.74 -9.44
C ASN A 440 31.50 0.90 -8.98
N VAL A 441 30.27 1.42 -9.14
CA VAL A 441 29.03 0.69 -8.80
C VAL A 441 28.97 -0.61 -9.61
N ASN A 442 29.18 -0.54 -10.91
CA ASN A 442 29.11 -1.72 -11.79
C ASN A 442 30.21 -2.73 -11.45
N LYS A 443 31.45 -2.28 -11.18
CA LYS A 443 32.55 -3.16 -10.75
C LYS A 443 32.21 -3.88 -9.45
N THR A 444 31.67 -3.18 -8.46
CA THR A 444 31.24 -3.77 -7.19
C THR A 444 30.15 -4.85 -7.40
N LEU A 445 29.19 -4.58 -8.28
CA LEU A 445 28.11 -5.56 -8.58
C LEU A 445 28.63 -6.78 -9.35
N LEU A 446 29.60 -6.61 -10.24
CA LEU A 446 30.24 -7.73 -10.92
C LEU A 446 31.05 -8.61 -9.92
N THR A 447 31.74 -7.97 -8.97
CA THR A 447 32.44 -8.69 -7.90
C THR A 447 31.44 -9.45 -7.01
N LEU A 448 30.34 -8.82 -6.62
CA LEU A 448 29.27 -9.47 -5.87
C LEU A 448 28.71 -10.69 -6.64
N GLU A 449 28.43 -10.52 -7.93
CA GLU A 449 27.94 -11.61 -8.77
C GLU A 449 28.93 -12.79 -8.82
N ASP A 450 30.21 -12.52 -8.95
CA ASP A 450 31.28 -13.56 -8.95
C ASP A 450 31.34 -14.32 -7.60
N PHE A 451 31.28 -13.62 -6.49
CA PHE A 451 31.22 -14.25 -5.16
C PHE A 451 29.96 -15.10 -4.97
N LEU A 452 28.81 -14.63 -5.41
CA LEU A 452 27.56 -15.37 -5.33
C LEU A 452 27.60 -16.63 -6.23
N VAL A 453 28.19 -16.57 -7.42
CA VAL A 453 28.37 -17.73 -8.31
C VAL A 453 29.29 -18.77 -7.68
N LYS A 454 30.38 -18.33 -7.05
CA LYS A 454 31.36 -19.21 -6.38
C LYS A 454 30.88 -19.74 -5.02
N ASN A 455 29.65 -19.41 -4.60
CA ASN A 455 29.11 -19.70 -3.27
C ASN A 455 30.01 -19.22 -2.11
N ASN A 456 30.77 -18.16 -2.33
CA ASN A 456 31.56 -17.52 -1.30
C ASN A 456 30.74 -16.48 -0.54
N GLU A 457 29.82 -16.98 0.28
CA GLU A 457 28.85 -16.15 0.99
C GLU A 457 29.47 -15.13 1.93
N LYS A 458 30.59 -15.47 2.59
CA LYS A 458 31.27 -14.57 3.53
C LYS A 458 31.81 -13.30 2.88
N GLU A 459 32.19 -13.35 1.61
CA GLU A 459 32.71 -12.19 0.89
C GLU A 459 31.63 -11.47 0.05
N ALA A 460 30.52 -12.16 -0.22
CA ALA A 460 29.36 -11.58 -0.90
C ALA A 460 28.48 -10.72 0.02
N ILE A 461 28.56 -10.95 1.33
CA ILE A 461 27.79 -10.30 2.39
C ILE A 461 28.64 -9.26 3.10
#